data_0ae36a5acae20a2e3f35f8ab3e3cb54b
#
_entry.id   0ae36a5acae20a2e3f35f8ab3e3cb54b
#
_cell.length_a   1.000
_cell.length_b   1.000
_cell.length_c   1.000
_cell.angle_alpha   90.00
_cell.angle_beta   90.00
_cell.angle_gamma   90.00
#
_symmetry.space_group_name_H-M   'P 1'
#
loop_
_entity.id
_entity.type
_entity.pdbx_description
1 polymer ?
#
loop_
_entity_poly.entity_id
_entity_poly.type
_entity_poly.pdbx_seq_one_letter_code
_entity_poly.pdbx_strand_id
1 'polypeptide(L)'
;MAEAVDGSEFRFLYRQAEGVIDRATWIRASVPPVAIGLALTAVAWWITPDRPRDLSTQAFIDTAIVARNVYFLAYAFVLMICAVAEYFVSAKRFADRGLPGALAGLAPFALLLAGAANWYQPRSEGSMPEAAAWGFDAVAVGIVVWSVVELGVRASRRP
;
A
#
# COMPACT_ATOMS: atom_id res chain seq x y z
N MET A 1 22.30 -17.18 8.56
CA MET A 1 23.06 -16.32 7.63
C MET A 1 22.05 -15.81 6.63
N ALA A 2 21.77 -14.49 6.60
CA ALA A 2 20.96 -13.89 5.56
C ALA A 2 21.85 -13.83 4.30
N GLU A 3 21.51 -14.64 3.30
CA GLU A 3 22.12 -14.60 1.98
C GLU A 3 21.79 -13.23 1.39
N ALA A 4 22.82 -12.46 1.08
CA ALA A 4 22.63 -11.15 0.47
C ALA A 4 21.93 -11.37 -0.89
N VAL A 5 20.73 -10.82 -1.04
CA VAL A 5 20.00 -10.85 -2.31
C VAL A 5 20.90 -10.25 -3.38
N ASP A 6 21.27 -11.04 -4.39
CA ASP A 6 22.08 -10.57 -5.49
C ASP A 6 21.38 -9.40 -6.20
N GLY A 7 22.13 -8.37 -6.59
CA GLY A 7 21.58 -7.19 -7.24
C GLY A 7 20.78 -7.49 -8.52
N SER A 8 21.02 -8.63 -9.16
CA SER A 8 20.25 -9.13 -10.29
C SER A 8 18.86 -9.63 -9.87
N GLU A 9 18.77 -10.35 -8.75
CA GLU A 9 17.51 -10.83 -8.17
C GLU A 9 16.64 -9.68 -7.69
N PHE A 10 17.21 -8.68 -7.00
CA PHE A 10 16.51 -7.48 -6.59
C PHE A 10 15.91 -6.73 -7.77
N ARG A 11 16.68 -6.55 -8.85
CA ARG A 11 16.20 -5.89 -10.07
C ARG A 11 15.07 -6.68 -10.72
N PHE A 12 15.22 -7.99 -10.80
CA PHE A 12 14.19 -8.88 -11.34
C PHE A 12 12.91 -8.78 -10.52
N LEU A 13 12.98 -8.85 -9.18
CA LEU A 13 11.80 -8.85 -8.32
C LEU A 13 11.06 -7.51 -8.33
N TYR A 14 11.78 -6.39 -8.17
CA TYR A 14 11.17 -5.11 -7.81
C TYR A 14 11.24 -4.01 -8.89
N ARG A 15 11.87 -4.29 -10.04
CA ARG A 15 12.01 -3.30 -11.13
C ARG A 15 11.57 -3.77 -12.50
N GLN A 16 11.15 -5.01 -12.61
CA GLN A 16 10.68 -5.60 -13.88
C GLN A 16 9.30 -6.18 -13.66
N ALA A 17 8.36 -5.93 -14.59
CA ALA A 17 7.03 -6.53 -14.56
C ALA A 17 6.99 -7.90 -15.25
N GLU A 18 7.97 -8.18 -16.09
CA GLU A 18 8.06 -9.42 -16.89
C GLU A 18 8.65 -10.56 -16.08
N GLY A 19 8.27 -11.76 -16.45
CA GLY A 19 8.71 -13.00 -15.80
C GLY A 19 7.61 -13.67 -15.02
N VAL A 20 7.97 -14.74 -14.34
CA VAL A 20 7.08 -15.52 -13.48
C VAL A 20 7.81 -15.89 -12.20
N ILE A 21 7.09 -15.93 -11.09
CA ILE A 21 7.62 -16.36 -9.80
C ILE A 21 6.64 -17.34 -9.15
N ASP A 22 7.17 -18.27 -8.39
CA ASP A 22 6.38 -19.21 -7.62
C ASP A 22 5.77 -18.55 -6.37
N ARG A 23 4.90 -19.28 -5.69
CA ARG A 23 4.23 -18.83 -4.48
C ARG A 23 5.20 -18.47 -3.35
N ALA A 24 6.22 -19.31 -3.14
CA ALA A 24 7.15 -19.11 -2.03
C ALA A 24 7.99 -17.85 -2.23
N THR A 25 8.45 -17.61 -3.45
CA THR A 25 9.16 -16.38 -3.84
C THR A 25 8.25 -15.17 -3.71
N TRP A 26 6.98 -15.27 -4.15
CA TRP A 26 6.02 -14.17 -4.00
C TRP A 26 5.83 -13.79 -2.52
N ILE A 27 5.55 -14.76 -1.64
CA ILE A 27 5.37 -14.50 -0.19
C ILE A 27 6.62 -13.82 0.39
N ARG A 28 7.82 -14.35 0.07
CA ARG A 28 9.09 -13.82 0.58
C ARG A 28 9.35 -12.39 0.09
N ALA A 29 9.06 -12.11 -1.18
CA ALA A 29 9.28 -10.81 -1.79
C ALA A 29 8.25 -9.75 -1.37
N SER A 30 7.00 -10.15 -1.07
CA SER A 30 5.93 -9.23 -0.63
C SER A 30 6.06 -8.82 0.85
N VAL A 31 6.69 -9.65 1.70
CA VAL A 31 6.81 -9.35 3.14
C VAL A 31 7.52 -8.01 3.42
N PRO A 32 8.69 -7.67 2.82
CA PRO A 32 9.36 -6.41 3.14
C PRO A 32 8.55 -5.16 2.81
N PRO A 33 8.01 -4.96 1.57
CA PRO A 33 7.25 -3.76 1.27
C PRO A 33 5.96 -3.65 2.09
N VAL A 34 5.27 -4.77 2.35
CA VAL A 34 4.06 -4.79 3.18
C VAL A 34 4.41 -4.46 4.64
N ALA A 35 5.44 -5.04 5.22
CA ALA A 35 5.86 -4.77 6.59
C ALA A 35 6.28 -3.30 6.78
N ILE A 36 7.02 -2.72 5.84
CA ILE A 36 7.38 -1.31 5.86
C ILE A 36 6.12 -0.43 5.80
N GLY A 37 5.21 -0.73 4.88
CA GLY A 37 3.95 0.00 4.75
C GLY A 37 3.12 -0.03 6.02
N LEU A 38 2.94 -1.20 6.63
CA LEU A 38 2.20 -1.36 7.89
C LEU A 38 2.86 -0.63 9.06
N ALA A 39 4.18 -0.72 9.20
CA ALA A 39 4.92 -0.03 10.27
C ALA A 39 4.77 1.50 10.15
N LEU A 40 4.94 2.04 8.95
CA LEU A 40 4.76 3.47 8.71
C LEU A 40 3.31 3.92 8.92
N THR A 41 2.34 3.10 8.52
CA THR A 41 0.92 3.39 8.75
C THR A 41 0.58 3.41 10.24
N ALA A 42 1.13 2.49 11.03
CA ALA A 42 0.96 2.47 12.48
C ALA A 42 1.53 3.74 13.14
N VAL A 43 2.71 4.20 12.69
CA VAL A 43 3.27 5.48 13.16
C VAL A 43 2.40 6.65 12.72
N ALA A 44 1.93 6.67 11.47
CA ALA A 44 1.04 7.71 10.95
C ALA A 44 -0.22 7.82 11.81
N TRP A 45 -0.82 6.71 12.16
CA TRP A 45 -1.99 6.69 13.06
C TRP A 45 -1.66 7.26 14.44
N TRP A 46 -0.55 6.83 15.03
CA TRP A 46 -0.16 7.28 16.37
C TRP A 46 0.11 8.79 16.46
N ILE A 47 0.67 9.41 15.40
CA ILE A 47 0.96 10.85 15.37
C ILE A 47 -0.19 11.72 14.86
N THR A 48 -1.30 11.10 14.38
CA THR A 48 -2.48 11.84 13.93
C THR A 48 -3.26 12.34 15.17
N PRO A 49 -3.52 13.64 15.30
CA PRO A 49 -4.25 14.15 16.44
C PRO A 49 -5.74 13.83 16.33
N ASP A 50 -6.35 13.54 17.47
CA ASP A 50 -7.79 13.26 17.59
C ASP A 50 -8.67 14.50 17.36
N ARG A 51 -8.08 15.70 17.41
CA ARG A 51 -8.82 16.97 17.31
C ARG A 51 -8.28 17.86 16.20
N PRO A 52 -9.16 18.57 15.48
CA PRO A 52 -8.75 19.59 14.53
C PRO A 52 -8.02 20.72 15.26
N ARG A 53 -7.10 21.38 14.55
CA ARG A 53 -6.33 22.51 15.07
C ARG A 53 -7.21 23.73 15.26
N ASP A 54 -7.14 24.35 16.43
CA ASP A 54 -7.75 25.65 16.70
C ASP A 54 -6.71 26.78 16.55
N LEU A 55 -6.81 27.51 15.45
CA LEU A 55 -5.91 28.63 15.13
C LEU A 55 -6.12 29.87 16.03
N SER A 56 -7.21 29.93 16.79
CA SER A 56 -7.46 31.05 17.72
C SER A 56 -6.60 30.94 18.97
N THR A 57 -6.16 29.74 19.34
CA THR A 57 -5.42 29.46 20.57
C THR A 57 -4.01 28.91 20.35
N GLN A 58 -3.69 28.49 19.13
CA GLN A 58 -2.41 27.85 18.79
C GLN A 58 -1.55 28.73 17.89
N ALA A 59 -0.23 28.68 18.11
CA ALA A 59 0.72 29.43 17.28
C ALA A 59 0.57 29.11 15.79
N PHE A 60 0.68 30.11 14.91
CA PHE A 60 0.57 29.95 13.47
C PHE A 60 1.64 28.97 12.92
N ILE A 61 2.86 29.07 13.45
CA ILE A 61 3.94 28.12 13.14
C ILE A 61 4.21 27.29 14.40
N ASP A 62 3.99 25.98 14.30
CA ASP A 62 4.27 24.99 15.32
C ASP A 62 5.23 23.94 14.73
N THR A 63 6.39 23.78 15.34
CA THR A 63 7.44 22.86 14.89
C THR A 63 6.95 21.39 14.89
N ALA A 64 6.09 21.01 15.82
CA ALA A 64 5.51 19.67 15.85
C ALA A 64 4.61 19.41 14.63
N ILE A 65 3.86 20.43 14.19
CA ILE A 65 3.02 20.33 12.99
C ILE A 65 3.88 20.25 11.74
N VAL A 66 4.94 21.05 11.66
CA VAL A 66 5.89 20.99 10.53
C VAL A 66 6.53 19.61 10.45
N ALA A 67 7.03 19.08 11.57
CA ALA A 67 7.63 17.74 11.62
C ALA A 67 6.64 16.64 11.19
N ARG A 68 5.39 16.72 11.65
CA ARG A 68 4.32 15.80 11.24
C ARG A 68 4.04 15.87 9.74
N ASN A 69 3.96 17.06 9.16
CA ASN A 69 3.71 17.21 7.73
C ASN A 69 4.88 16.66 6.90
N VAL A 70 6.13 16.87 7.34
CA VAL A 70 7.31 16.27 6.72
C VAL A 70 7.25 14.74 6.79
N TYR A 71 6.84 14.20 7.94
CA TYR A 71 6.61 12.75 8.07
C TYR A 71 5.57 12.25 7.08
N PHE A 72 4.41 12.89 6.96
CA PHE A 72 3.37 12.45 6.02
C PHE A 72 3.80 12.52 4.56
N LEU A 73 4.60 13.51 4.20
CA LEU A 73 5.19 13.60 2.85
C LEU A 73 6.14 12.41 2.58
N ALA A 74 7.06 12.14 3.52
CA ALA A 74 7.97 11.00 3.43
C ALA A 74 7.22 9.66 3.43
N TYR A 75 6.21 9.53 4.30
CA TYR A 75 5.32 8.37 4.38
C TYR A 75 4.63 8.08 3.03
N ALA A 76 4.01 9.09 2.42
CA ALA A 76 3.34 8.93 1.12
C ALA A 76 4.33 8.49 0.03
N PHE A 77 5.54 9.06 0.01
CA PHE A 77 6.58 8.70 -0.93
C PHE A 77 7.06 7.25 -0.76
N VAL A 78 7.32 6.82 0.48
CA VAL A 78 7.75 5.44 0.75
C VAL A 78 6.62 4.44 0.46
N LEU A 79 5.36 4.77 0.80
CA LEU A 79 4.22 3.92 0.42
C LEU A 79 4.08 3.76 -1.09
N MET A 80 4.32 4.80 -1.86
CA MET A 80 4.32 4.72 -3.32
C MET A 80 5.41 3.77 -3.83
N ILE A 81 6.61 3.82 -3.27
CA ILE A 81 7.69 2.88 -3.61
C ILE A 81 7.29 1.44 -3.24
N CYS A 82 6.72 1.22 -2.06
CA CYS A 82 6.24 -0.10 -1.63
C CYS A 82 5.13 -0.62 -2.57
N ALA A 83 4.19 0.24 -2.98
CA ALA A 83 3.12 -0.12 -3.90
C ALA A 83 3.63 -0.51 -5.29
N VAL A 84 4.63 0.22 -5.81
CA VAL A 84 5.29 -0.11 -7.08
C VAL A 84 6.06 -1.43 -6.98
N ALA A 85 6.79 -1.64 -5.88
CA ALA A 85 7.50 -2.90 -5.63
C ALA A 85 6.52 -4.09 -5.58
N GLU A 86 5.42 -3.94 -4.82
CA GLU A 86 4.38 -4.98 -4.71
C GLU A 86 3.69 -5.23 -6.05
N TYR A 87 3.45 -4.19 -6.86
CA TYR A 87 2.93 -4.34 -8.21
C TYR A 87 3.83 -5.26 -9.06
N PHE A 88 5.15 -5.03 -9.09
CA PHE A 88 6.07 -5.85 -9.89
C PHE A 88 6.13 -7.29 -9.42
N VAL A 89 6.15 -7.52 -8.13
CA VAL A 89 6.16 -8.86 -7.54
C VAL A 89 4.85 -9.59 -7.86
N SER A 90 3.71 -8.94 -7.62
CA SER A 90 2.38 -9.52 -7.84
C SER A 90 2.06 -9.74 -9.33
N ALA A 91 2.53 -8.87 -10.24
CA ALA A 91 2.35 -9.03 -11.68
C ALA A 91 2.96 -10.34 -12.18
N LYS A 92 4.16 -10.69 -11.72
CA LYS A 92 4.82 -11.98 -12.06
C LYS A 92 4.07 -13.18 -11.52
N ARG A 93 3.50 -13.06 -10.31
CA ARG A 93 2.72 -14.13 -9.71
C ARG A 93 1.37 -14.31 -10.42
N PHE A 94 0.71 -13.22 -10.85
CA PHE A 94 -0.47 -13.32 -11.71
C PHE A 94 -0.14 -14.01 -13.04
N ALA A 95 1.00 -13.67 -13.64
CA ALA A 95 1.48 -14.34 -14.86
C ALA A 95 1.71 -15.85 -14.66
N ASP A 96 2.26 -16.28 -13.53
CA ASP A 96 2.40 -17.70 -13.15
C ASP A 96 1.04 -18.40 -13.01
N ARG A 97 0.02 -17.66 -12.58
CA ARG A 97 -1.37 -18.12 -12.53
C ARG A 97 -2.06 -18.16 -13.89
N GLY A 98 -1.42 -17.68 -14.97
CA GLY A 98 -2.03 -17.52 -16.28
C GLY A 98 -3.04 -16.37 -16.35
N LEU A 99 -2.95 -15.41 -15.43
CA LEU A 99 -3.79 -14.22 -15.36
C LEU A 99 -3.03 -12.99 -15.85
N PRO A 100 -3.73 -11.95 -16.34
CA PRO A 100 -3.09 -10.71 -16.75
C PRO A 100 -2.34 -10.05 -15.60
N GLY A 101 -1.06 -9.70 -15.78
CA GLY A 101 -0.24 -9.01 -14.79
C GLY A 101 -0.80 -7.64 -14.36
N ALA A 102 -1.60 -7.01 -15.21
CA ALA A 102 -2.27 -5.74 -14.90
C ALA A 102 -3.18 -5.83 -13.66
N LEU A 103 -3.69 -7.01 -13.31
CA LEU A 103 -4.50 -7.23 -12.09
C LEU A 103 -3.72 -6.91 -10.81
N ALA A 104 -2.39 -6.94 -10.84
CA ALA A 104 -1.55 -6.53 -9.72
C ALA A 104 -1.75 -5.06 -9.32
N GLY A 105 -2.21 -4.22 -10.23
CA GLY A 105 -2.53 -2.82 -9.97
C GLY A 105 -3.82 -2.60 -9.17
N LEU A 106 -4.71 -3.58 -9.08
CA LEU A 106 -6.01 -3.40 -8.42
C LEU A 106 -5.88 -3.10 -6.92
N ALA A 107 -5.04 -3.83 -6.20
CA ALA A 107 -4.87 -3.64 -4.76
C ALA A 107 -4.27 -2.27 -4.43
N PRO A 108 -3.11 -1.84 -4.99
CA PRO A 108 -2.58 -0.51 -4.70
C PRO A 108 -3.52 0.61 -5.17
N PHE A 109 -4.23 0.46 -6.29
CA PHE A 109 -5.20 1.45 -6.75
C PHE A 109 -6.42 1.57 -5.82
N ALA A 110 -6.97 0.45 -5.37
CA ALA A 110 -8.08 0.45 -4.43
C ALA A 110 -7.70 1.05 -3.07
N LEU A 111 -6.51 0.74 -2.56
CA LEU A 111 -5.97 1.34 -1.33
C LEU A 111 -5.74 2.85 -1.48
N LEU A 112 -5.26 3.31 -2.65
CA LEU A 112 -5.12 4.73 -2.93
C LEU A 112 -6.47 5.45 -2.90
N LEU A 113 -7.50 4.87 -3.54
CA LEU A 113 -8.85 5.45 -3.55
C LEU A 113 -9.46 5.48 -2.15
N ALA A 114 -9.33 4.41 -1.38
CA ALA A 114 -9.79 4.36 0.01
C ALA A 114 -9.08 5.40 0.88
N GLY A 115 -7.76 5.50 0.77
CA GLY A 115 -6.97 6.52 1.47
C GLY A 115 -7.38 7.94 1.08
N ALA A 116 -7.59 8.21 -0.21
CA ALA A 116 -8.07 9.51 -0.69
C ALA A 116 -9.48 9.84 -0.17
N ALA A 117 -10.39 8.85 -0.15
CA ALA A 117 -11.74 9.01 0.38
C ALA A 117 -11.74 9.34 1.88
N ASN A 118 -10.94 8.61 2.66
CA ASN A 118 -10.78 8.86 4.10
C ASN A 118 -10.10 10.21 4.40
N TRP A 119 -9.17 10.64 3.54
CA TRP A 119 -8.57 11.97 3.68
C TRP A 119 -9.54 13.09 3.33
N TYR A 120 -10.36 12.91 2.30
CA TYR A 120 -11.30 13.93 1.82
C TYR A 120 -12.55 14.04 2.68
N GLN A 121 -13.11 12.92 3.18
CA GLN A 121 -14.38 12.84 3.86
C GLN A 121 -14.53 13.89 5.00
N PRO A 122 -13.61 14.03 5.98
CA PRO A 122 -13.74 15.02 7.04
C PRO A 122 -13.59 16.48 6.57
N ARG A 123 -13.10 16.70 5.34
CA ARG A 123 -12.91 18.02 4.72
C ARG A 123 -14.03 18.40 3.76
N SER A 124 -14.93 17.47 3.52
CA SER A 124 -15.99 17.60 2.50
C SER A 124 -17.18 18.46 2.95
N GLU A 125 -17.15 18.99 4.20
CA GLU A 125 -18.24 19.79 4.78
C GLU A 125 -19.63 19.14 4.62
N GLY A 126 -19.67 17.79 4.68
CA GLY A 126 -20.89 17.01 4.54
C GLY A 126 -21.27 16.64 3.08
N SER A 127 -20.52 17.10 2.08
CA SER A 127 -20.77 16.72 0.68
C SER A 127 -20.45 15.24 0.39
N MET A 128 -19.57 14.62 1.20
CA MET A 128 -19.28 13.18 1.15
C MET A 128 -19.77 12.51 2.42
N PRO A 129 -20.82 11.65 2.35
CA PRO A 129 -21.30 10.92 3.51
C PRO A 129 -20.25 9.91 4.00
N GLU A 130 -20.17 9.70 5.30
CA GLU A 130 -19.24 8.76 5.94
C GLU A 130 -19.37 7.33 5.38
N ALA A 131 -20.60 6.91 5.09
CA ALA A 131 -20.87 5.61 4.47
C ALA A 131 -20.19 5.43 3.11
N ALA A 132 -19.90 6.50 2.36
CA ALA A 132 -19.16 6.41 1.11
C ALA A 132 -17.68 6.08 1.35
N ALA A 133 -17.04 6.68 2.37
CA ALA A 133 -15.68 6.33 2.75
C ALA A 133 -15.58 4.85 3.17
N TRP A 134 -16.51 4.38 4.01
CA TRP A 134 -16.59 2.95 4.37
C TRP A 134 -16.81 2.03 3.16
N GLY A 135 -17.55 2.48 2.15
CA GLY A 135 -17.72 1.76 0.90
C GLY A 135 -16.39 1.56 0.15
N PHE A 136 -15.56 2.60 0.06
CA PHE A 136 -14.21 2.49 -0.51
C PHE A 136 -13.33 1.54 0.30
N ASP A 137 -13.37 1.61 1.62
CA ASP A 137 -12.61 0.72 2.51
C ASP A 137 -13.03 -0.74 2.31
N ALA A 138 -14.32 -1.02 2.27
CA ALA A 138 -14.84 -2.37 2.06
C ALA A 138 -14.40 -2.95 0.70
N VAL A 139 -14.44 -2.16 -0.36
CA VAL A 139 -13.96 -2.54 -1.70
C VAL A 139 -12.45 -2.80 -1.67
N ALA A 140 -11.67 -1.93 -1.04
CA ALA A 140 -10.22 -2.10 -0.94
C ALA A 140 -9.85 -3.37 -0.16
N VAL A 141 -10.49 -3.62 0.97
CA VAL A 141 -10.31 -4.86 1.76
C VAL A 141 -10.69 -6.08 0.93
N GLY A 142 -11.82 -6.05 0.22
CA GLY A 142 -12.25 -7.15 -0.65
C GLY A 142 -11.23 -7.49 -1.74
N ILE A 143 -10.68 -6.45 -2.41
CA ILE A 143 -9.65 -6.63 -3.45
C ILE A 143 -8.35 -7.16 -2.85
N VAL A 144 -7.91 -6.65 -1.69
CA VAL A 144 -6.70 -7.14 -1.01
C VAL A 144 -6.86 -8.60 -0.60
N VAL A 145 -7.98 -8.96 0.03
CA VAL A 145 -8.26 -10.35 0.42
C VAL A 145 -8.30 -11.26 -0.80
N TRP A 146 -8.99 -10.85 -1.88
CA TRP A 146 -8.99 -11.61 -3.13
C TRP A 146 -7.57 -11.79 -3.70
N SER A 147 -6.75 -10.72 -3.73
CA SER A 147 -5.36 -10.80 -4.21
C SER A 147 -4.52 -11.77 -3.38
N VAL A 148 -4.63 -11.70 -2.05
CA VAL A 148 -3.91 -12.62 -1.14
C VAL A 148 -4.34 -14.06 -1.36
N VAL A 149 -5.63 -14.34 -1.52
CA VAL A 149 -6.14 -15.69 -1.80
C VAL A 149 -5.67 -16.18 -3.17
N GLU A 150 -5.78 -15.33 -4.21
CA GLU A 150 -5.41 -15.70 -5.57
C GLU A 150 -3.90 -15.96 -5.70
N LEU A 151 -3.06 -15.13 -5.10
CA LEU A 151 -1.60 -15.22 -5.25
C LEU A 151 -0.94 -16.12 -4.20
N GLY A 152 -1.48 -16.13 -2.97
CA GLY A 152 -0.89 -16.80 -1.82
C GLY A 152 -1.46 -18.19 -1.52
N VAL A 153 -2.71 -18.48 -1.89
CA VAL A 153 -3.33 -19.79 -1.57
C VAL A 153 -3.37 -20.71 -2.79
N ARG A 154 -3.72 -20.18 -3.95
CA ARG A 154 -3.91 -21.01 -5.14
C ARG A 154 -2.60 -21.50 -5.73
N ALA A 155 -2.57 -22.78 -6.15
CA ALA A 155 -1.41 -23.38 -6.79
C ALA A 155 -1.13 -22.77 -8.18
N SER A 156 0.12 -22.82 -8.65
CA SER A 156 0.50 -22.45 -10.02
C SER A 156 -0.29 -23.26 -11.04
N ARG A 157 -0.70 -22.62 -12.14
CA ARG A 157 -1.41 -23.30 -13.24
C ARG A 157 -0.46 -23.83 -14.30
N ARG A 158 0.81 -23.43 -14.25
CA ARG A 158 1.82 -23.97 -15.15
C ARG A 158 2.36 -25.29 -14.58
N PRO A 159 2.41 -26.35 -15.40
CA PRO A 159 3.05 -27.61 -15.02
C PRO A 159 4.55 -27.43 -14.82
#